data_bc4066ecd2114467cd8c83a5adebd6a9
#
_entry.id   bc4066ecd2114467cd8c83a5adebd6a9
#
_cell.length_a   1.000
_cell.length_b   1.000
_cell.length_c   1.000
_cell.angle_alpha   90.00
_cell.angle_beta   90.00
_cell.angle_gamma   90.00
#
_symmetry.space_group_name_H-M   'P 1'
#
loop_
_entity.id
_entity.type
_entity.pdbx_description
1 polymer ?
#
loop_
_entity_poly.entity_id
_entity_poly.type
_entity_poly.pdbx_seq_one_letter_code
_entity_poly.pdbx_strand_id
1 'polypeptide(L)'
;MPSRDPTLSNTPLRPALSDSDLPGLPLRHRGKVRDVFDLPADRLPAGTPPGDYLLMVATDRLSAFDVVLPDPIPGKGEMLCQISNFWFGKTDHIVANHLTGIDVADVLPGGVDPSLYARRAVVARRLKPVPIECIARGYVIGSGWKDYQRTGRISGIALPDGLRQAEQLAEPIFTPSTKAAVGDHDENIDFDTAVRLCGAELAEAVRDATLRLYRYAATYAAERGILLADTKFEFGTDADGRLHVMDEMLTPDSSRYWPADEYRVGTSPPSYDKQIVRDYLETLDWDKTPPGPTLPAGVIERTRARYADALWKLAGISID
;
A
#
# COMPACT_ATOMS: atom_id res chain seq x y z
N MET A 1 -22.62 -4.21 13.73
CA MET A 1 -21.25 -4.65 14.09
C MET A 1 -21.10 -4.55 15.59
N PRO A 2 -20.50 -5.52 16.29
CA PRO A 2 -20.21 -5.34 17.72
C PRO A 2 -19.24 -4.18 17.88
N SER A 3 -19.51 -3.28 18.82
CA SER A 3 -18.61 -2.20 19.21
C SER A 3 -17.33 -2.81 19.78
N ARG A 4 -16.18 -2.32 19.33
CA ARG A 4 -14.89 -2.67 19.95
C ARG A 4 -14.92 -2.18 21.40
N ASP A 5 -14.67 -3.07 22.35
CA ASP A 5 -14.44 -2.67 23.73
C ASP A 5 -13.15 -1.84 23.76
N PRO A 6 -13.17 -0.57 24.22
CA PRO A 6 -11.99 0.29 24.23
C PRO A 6 -10.97 -0.08 25.31
N THR A 7 -11.21 -1.12 26.11
CA THR A 7 -10.20 -1.64 27.04
C THR A 7 -9.14 -2.39 26.20
N LEU A 8 -8.12 -1.65 25.76
CA LEU A 8 -6.89 -2.18 25.19
C LEU A 8 -6.38 -3.31 26.09
N SER A 9 -6.27 -4.53 25.53
CA SER A 9 -5.68 -5.63 26.25
C SER A 9 -4.26 -5.23 26.68
N ASN A 10 -3.92 -5.50 27.93
CA ASN A 10 -2.60 -5.26 28.50
C ASN A 10 -1.54 -6.25 27.97
N THR A 11 -1.72 -6.82 26.79
CA THR A 11 -0.73 -7.67 26.14
C THR A 11 0.45 -6.78 25.74
N PRO A 12 1.67 -7.04 26.23
CA PRO A 12 2.81 -6.22 25.85
C PRO A 12 2.98 -6.28 24.34
N LEU A 13 3.05 -5.09 23.70
CA LEU A 13 3.31 -4.96 22.29
C LEU A 13 4.57 -5.76 21.92
N ARG A 14 4.50 -6.54 20.86
CA ARG A 14 5.71 -7.16 20.30
C ARG A 14 6.72 -6.08 19.97
N PRO A 15 8.03 -6.34 20.14
CA PRO A 15 9.06 -5.41 19.68
C PRO A 15 8.86 -5.06 18.21
N ALA A 16 9.03 -3.80 17.88
CA ALA A 16 8.93 -3.35 16.50
C ALA A 16 10.03 -3.99 15.63
N LEU A 17 9.68 -4.46 14.45
CA LEU A 17 10.62 -4.99 13.47
C LEU A 17 11.01 -3.90 12.49
N SER A 18 12.17 -3.28 12.67
CA SER A 18 12.72 -2.29 11.73
C SER A 18 13.51 -2.93 10.60
N ASP A 19 14.26 -3.98 10.89
CA ASP A 19 15.09 -4.71 9.94
C ASP A 19 14.82 -6.20 10.03
N SER A 20 14.66 -6.84 8.87
CA SER A 20 14.57 -8.29 8.80
C SER A 20 15.97 -8.87 8.74
N ASP A 21 16.34 -9.68 9.73
CA ASP A 21 17.56 -10.48 9.69
C ASP A 21 17.20 -11.93 9.40
N LEU A 22 17.46 -12.38 8.17
CA LEU A 22 17.18 -13.74 7.68
C LEU A 22 18.46 -14.35 7.13
N PRO A 23 19.33 -14.87 8.02
CA PRO A 23 20.64 -15.39 7.62
C PRO A 23 20.50 -16.53 6.61
N GLY A 24 21.25 -16.43 5.50
CA GLY A 24 21.23 -17.42 4.42
C GLY A 24 20.12 -17.20 3.37
N LEU A 25 19.28 -16.17 3.49
CA LEU A 25 18.44 -15.70 2.39
C LEU A 25 19.07 -14.46 1.75
N PRO A 26 19.28 -14.44 0.42
CA PRO A 26 19.81 -13.28 -0.27
C PRO A 26 18.83 -12.11 -0.18
N LEU A 27 19.23 -11.01 0.46
CA LEU A 27 18.45 -9.78 0.45
C LEU A 27 18.54 -9.17 -0.96
N ARG A 28 17.40 -9.18 -1.68
CA ARG A 28 17.30 -8.58 -3.01
C ARG A 28 17.17 -7.07 -2.95
N HIS A 29 16.30 -6.60 -2.04
CA HIS A 29 16.00 -5.17 -1.94
C HIS A 29 15.52 -4.83 -0.53
N ARG A 30 16.05 -3.73 0.00
CA ARG A 30 15.53 -3.09 1.21
C ARG A 30 14.81 -1.81 0.81
N GLY A 31 13.48 -1.88 0.78
CA GLY A 31 12.63 -0.73 0.51
C GLY A 31 12.44 0.17 1.73
N LYS A 32 11.70 1.26 1.57
CA LYS A 32 11.41 2.21 2.67
C LYS A 32 10.66 1.55 3.84
N VAL A 33 9.80 0.55 3.56
CA VAL A 33 8.93 -0.10 4.55
C VAL A 33 8.86 -1.63 4.41
N ARG A 34 9.53 -2.22 3.42
CA ARG A 34 9.57 -3.67 3.18
C ARG A 34 10.97 -4.15 2.84
N ASP A 35 11.27 -5.38 3.25
CA ASP A 35 12.46 -6.10 2.81
C ASP A 35 12.04 -7.26 1.90
N VAL A 36 12.75 -7.46 0.81
CA VAL A 36 12.46 -8.48 -0.20
C VAL A 36 13.69 -9.39 -0.32
N PHE A 37 13.49 -10.68 -0.15
CA PHE A 37 14.53 -11.70 -0.26
C PHE A 37 14.24 -12.61 -1.44
N ASP A 38 15.28 -13.05 -2.14
CA ASP A 38 15.17 -14.17 -3.09
C ASP A 38 15.01 -15.46 -2.32
N LEU A 39 14.09 -16.33 -2.76
CA LEU A 39 13.94 -17.68 -2.22
C LEU A 39 14.62 -18.68 -3.13
N PRO A 40 15.75 -19.27 -2.70
CA PRO A 40 16.40 -20.37 -3.42
C PRO A 40 15.49 -21.60 -3.55
N ALA A 41 15.63 -22.35 -4.65
CA ALA A 41 14.75 -23.47 -4.95
C ALA A 41 14.79 -24.58 -3.90
N ASP A 42 15.92 -24.76 -3.21
CA ASP A 42 16.10 -25.73 -2.11
C ASP A 42 15.37 -25.34 -0.81
N ARG A 43 14.85 -24.11 -0.74
CA ARG A 43 14.02 -23.61 0.37
C ARG A 43 12.52 -23.77 0.12
N LEU A 44 12.14 -24.09 -1.10
CA LEU A 44 10.72 -24.20 -1.45
C LEU A 44 10.20 -25.60 -1.12
N PRO A 45 8.94 -25.75 -0.67
CA PRO A 45 8.31 -27.04 -0.44
C PRO A 45 8.33 -27.92 -1.68
N ALA A 46 8.43 -29.25 -1.50
CA ALA A 46 8.38 -30.19 -2.59
C ALA A 46 7.08 -30.05 -3.40
N GLY A 47 7.19 -30.06 -4.71
CA GLY A 47 6.03 -29.90 -5.60
C GLY A 47 5.68 -28.44 -5.92
N THR A 48 6.43 -27.46 -5.41
CA THR A 48 6.28 -26.06 -5.83
C THR A 48 6.54 -25.94 -7.34
N PRO A 49 5.65 -25.29 -8.12
CA PRO A 49 5.85 -25.11 -9.55
C PRO A 49 7.18 -24.42 -9.87
N PRO A 50 7.82 -24.73 -11.01
CA PRO A 50 9.02 -24.02 -11.43
C PRO A 50 8.81 -22.50 -11.52
N GLY A 51 9.81 -21.73 -11.12
CA GLY A 51 9.76 -20.27 -11.17
C GLY A 51 10.66 -19.62 -10.12
N ASP A 52 10.73 -18.31 -10.17
CA ASP A 52 11.42 -17.49 -9.16
C ASP A 52 10.42 -17.07 -8.09
N TYR A 53 10.85 -17.15 -6.84
CA TYR A 53 10.02 -16.81 -5.68
C TYR A 53 10.72 -15.80 -4.78
N LEU A 54 9.90 -15.02 -4.08
CA LEU A 54 10.34 -13.97 -3.17
C LEU A 54 9.71 -14.19 -1.80
N LEU A 55 10.46 -13.92 -0.74
CA LEU A 55 9.92 -13.67 0.58
C LEU A 55 9.86 -12.15 0.78
N MET A 56 8.65 -11.61 0.93
CA MET A 56 8.42 -10.20 1.15
C MET A 56 8.03 -9.96 2.60
N VAL A 57 8.79 -9.14 3.32
CA VAL A 57 8.59 -8.85 4.75
C VAL A 57 8.19 -7.40 4.93
N ALA A 58 6.99 -7.15 5.42
CA ALA A 58 6.53 -5.82 5.83
C ALA A 58 7.12 -5.48 7.20
N THR A 59 7.89 -4.41 7.26
CA THR A 59 8.53 -3.92 8.49
C THR A 59 7.69 -2.84 9.17
N ASP A 60 8.05 -2.50 10.38
CA ASP A 60 7.40 -1.42 11.14
C ASP A 60 7.99 -0.04 10.83
N ARG A 61 8.96 0.03 9.89
CA ARG A 61 9.49 1.32 9.41
C ARG A 61 8.38 2.21 8.87
N LEU A 62 8.51 3.49 9.11
CA LEU A 62 7.63 4.51 8.57
C LEU A 62 8.43 5.44 7.66
N SER A 63 7.89 5.75 6.49
CA SER A 63 8.44 6.74 5.59
C SER A 63 7.43 7.87 5.36
N ALA A 64 7.89 9.11 5.48
CA ALA A 64 7.12 10.30 5.13
C ALA A 64 8.03 11.27 4.36
N PHE A 65 7.48 11.96 3.35
CA PHE A 65 8.25 12.86 2.46
C PHE A 65 9.50 12.17 1.86
N ASP A 66 9.35 10.90 1.47
CA ASP A 66 10.40 10.03 0.94
C ASP A 66 11.56 9.70 1.88
N VAL A 67 11.51 10.15 3.13
CA VAL A 67 12.48 9.86 4.18
C VAL A 67 11.97 8.78 5.12
N VAL A 68 12.80 7.76 5.39
CA VAL A 68 12.53 6.77 6.44
C VAL A 68 12.81 7.42 7.79
N LEU A 69 11.82 7.42 8.66
CA LEU A 69 11.94 8.00 10.01
C LEU A 69 12.63 7.01 10.97
N PRO A 70 13.34 7.52 12.00
CA PRO A 70 14.08 6.66 12.92
C PRO A 70 13.16 5.81 13.81
N ASP A 71 11.95 6.30 14.09
CA ASP A 71 11.02 5.63 15.01
C ASP A 71 10.02 4.77 14.22
N PRO A 72 10.00 3.44 14.41
CA PRO A 72 9.03 2.56 13.81
C PRO A 72 7.65 2.71 14.47
N ILE A 73 6.61 2.31 13.76
CA ILE A 73 5.26 2.17 14.33
C ILE A 73 5.03 0.70 14.68
N PRO A 74 5.01 0.33 15.97
CA PRO A 74 4.90 -1.07 16.40
C PRO A 74 3.67 -1.78 15.81
N GLY A 75 3.89 -2.93 15.15
CA GLY A 75 2.84 -3.73 14.52
C GLY A 75 2.34 -3.21 13.17
N LYS A 76 2.89 -2.09 12.65
CA LYS A 76 2.50 -1.54 11.35
C LYS A 76 2.63 -2.56 10.23
N GLY A 77 3.77 -3.26 10.16
CA GLY A 77 4.01 -4.26 9.11
C GLY A 77 3.00 -5.40 9.15
N GLU A 78 2.62 -5.86 10.35
CA GLU A 78 1.56 -6.87 10.49
C GLU A 78 0.22 -6.33 10.01
N MET A 79 -0.19 -5.14 10.45
CA MET A 79 -1.47 -4.54 10.05
C MET A 79 -1.59 -4.37 8.55
N LEU A 80 -0.57 -3.82 7.89
CA LEU A 80 -0.58 -3.60 6.45
C LEU A 80 -0.57 -4.91 5.66
N CYS A 81 0.23 -5.90 6.08
CA CYS A 81 0.26 -7.21 5.44
C CYS A 81 -1.10 -7.91 5.54
N GLN A 82 -1.78 -7.86 6.70
CA GLN A 82 -3.10 -8.45 6.89
C GLN A 82 -4.18 -7.73 6.07
N ILE A 83 -4.15 -6.40 5.96
CA ILE A 83 -5.06 -5.64 5.07
C ILE A 83 -4.83 -6.03 3.62
N SER A 84 -3.58 -6.07 3.17
CA SER A 84 -3.23 -6.44 1.81
C SER A 84 -3.67 -7.87 1.46
N ASN A 85 -3.39 -8.84 2.33
CA ASN A 85 -3.80 -10.24 2.15
C ASN A 85 -5.32 -10.40 2.11
N PHE A 86 -6.04 -9.67 2.97
CA PHE A 86 -7.50 -9.63 2.92
C PHE A 86 -8.01 -9.17 1.55
N TRP A 87 -7.43 -8.10 1.00
CA TRP A 87 -7.84 -7.59 -0.30
C TRP A 87 -7.45 -8.50 -1.46
N PHE A 88 -6.26 -9.11 -1.45
CA PHE A 88 -5.88 -10.12 -2.44
C PHE A 88 -6.89 -11.27 -2.49
N GLY A 89 -7.31 -11.78 -1.34
CA GLY A 89 -8.34 -12.83 -1.28
C GLY A 89 -9.72 -12.37 -1.72
N LYS A 90 -10.10 -11.10 -1.47
CA LYS A 90 -11.41 -10.54 -1.86
C LYS A 90 -11.51 -10.23 -3.36
N THR A 91 -10.41 -10.00 -4.04
CA THR A 91 -10.36 -9.49 -5.40
C THR A 91 -9.76 -10.47 -6.43
N ASP A 92 -9.48 -11.70 -6.03
CA ASP A 92 -8.94 -12.77 -6.89
C ASP A 92 -9.79 -13.06 -8.13
N HIS A 93 -11.12 -12.86 -8.01
CA HIS A 93 -12.08 -12.95 -9.12
C HIS A 93 -12.00 -11.78 -10.12
N ILE A 94 -11.29 -10.69 -9.82
CA ILE A 94 -11.11 -9.51 -10.69
C ILE A 94 -9.81 -9.63 -11.48
N VAL A 95 -8.71 -9.91 -10.81
CA VAL A 95 -7.38 -10.12 -11.38
C VAL A 95 -6.58 -11.05 -10.48
N ALA A 96 -5.79 -11.93 -11.07
CA ALA A 96 -4.87 -12.79 -10.33
C ALA A 96 -3.86 -11.96 -9.53
N ASN A 97 -3.32 -12.53 -8.46
CA ASN A 97 -2.28 -11.88 -7.66
C ASN A 97 -1.01 -12.75 -7.56
N HIS A 98 0.03 -12.20 -6.98
CA HIS A 98 1.35 -12.83 -6.91
C HIS A 98 1.54 -13.79 -5.71
N LEU A 99 0.58 -13.87 -4.79
CA LEU A 99 0.69 -14.74 -3.61
C LEU A 99 0.68 -16.22 -4.01
N THR A 100 1.45 -17.03 -3.30
CA THR A 100 1.59 -18.46 -3.59
C THR A 100 0.78 -19.35 -2.67
N GLY A 101 0.39 -18.84 -1.48
CA GLY A 101 -0.19 -19.64 -0.41
C GLY A 101 0.82 -20.53 0.34
N ILE A 102 2.12 -20.51 -0.02
CA ILE A 102 3.17 -21.22 0.74
C ILE A 102 3.28 -20.58 2.12
N ASP A 103 3.29 -21.42 3.17
CA ASP A 103 3.49 -20.93 4.52
C ASP A 103 4.90 -20.34 4.68
N VAL A 104 4.96 -19.15 5.26
CA VAL A 104 6.24 -18.47 5.54
C VAL A 104 7.15 -19.31 6.41
N ALA A 105 6.60 -20.07 7.37
CA ALA A 105 7.37 -20.95 8.25
C ALA A 105 8.15 -22.02 7.48
N ASP A 106 7.64 -22.49 6.35
CA ASP A 106 8.27 -23.54 5.54
C ASP A 106 9.54 -23.07 4.81
N VAL A 107 9.71 -21.76 4.65
CA VAL A 107 10.82 -21.17 3.87
C VAL A 107 11.84 -20.40 4.73
N LEU A 108 11.53 -20.18 6.00
CA LEU A 108 12.43 -19.44 6.90
C LEU A 108 13.71 -20.25 7.19
N PRO A 109 14.84 -19.55 7.38
CA PRO A 109 16.08 -20.18 7.84
C PRO A 109 15.93 -20.85 9.20
N GLY A 110 16.67 -21.95 9.41
CA GLY A 110 16.70 -22.61 10.72
C GLY A 110 17.16 -21.65 11.82
N GLY A 111 16.51 -21.71 12.99
CA GLY A 111 16.80 -20.84 14.13
C GLY A 111 16.06 -19.50 14.13
N VAL A 112 15.38 -19.14 13.07
CA VAL A 112 14.50 -17.97 13.01
C VAL A 112 13.15 -18.33 13.63
N ASP A 113 12.63 -17.47 14.53
CA ASP A 113 11.30 -17.65 15.11
C ASP A 113 10.21 -17.31 14.07
N PRO A 114 9.43 -18.32 13.58
CA PRO A 114 8.40 -18.07 12.58
C PRO A 114 7.30 -17.13 13.06
N SER A 115 7.06 -17.02 14.36
CA SER A 115 6.00 -16.17 14.91
C SER A 115 6.24 -14.68 14.62
N LEU A 116 7.50 -14.28 14.44
CA LEU A 116 7.86 -12.89 14.08
C LEU A 116 7.46 -12.52 12.66
N TYR A 117 7.32 -13.51 11.77
CA TYR A 117 7.08 -13.31 10.33
C TYR A 117 5.69 -13.74 9.87
N ALA A 118 5.02 -14.64 10.58
CA ALA A 118 3.76 -15.28 10.17
C ALA A 118 2.65 -14.30 9.76
N ARG A 119 2.60 -13.08 10.31
CA ARG A 119 1.54 -12.09 10.03
C ARG A 119 2.02 -10.91 9.21
N ARG A 120 3.32 -10.80 8.93
CA ARG A 120 3.93 -9.66 8.23
C ARG A 120 4.72 -10.04 6.99
N ALA A 121 4.81 -11.31 6.67
CA ALA A 121 5.52 -11.78 5.49
C ALA A 121 4.62 -12.62 4.59
N VAL A 122 4.98 -12.69 3.31
CA VAL A 122 4.32 -13.51 2.30
C VAL A 122 5.35 -14.12 1.37
N VAL A 123 5.07 -15.33 0.87
CA VAL A 123 5.80 -15.93 -0.25
C VAL A 123 5.08 -15.58 -1.53
N ALA A 124 5.76 -14.89 -2.42
CA ALA A 124 5.21 -14.37 -3.67
C ALA A 124 5.97 -14.92 -4.88
N ARG A 125 5.28 -15.03 -6.01
CA ARG A 125 5.93 -15.25 -7.32
C ARG A 125 6.64 -13.99 -7.75
N ARG A 126 7.83 -14.12 -8.29
CA ARG A 126 8.54 -13.02 -8.94
C ARG A 126 7.93 -12.80 -10.32
N LEU A 127 7.40 -11.62 -10.53
CA LEU A 127 6.78 -11.21 -11.79
C LEU A 127 7.68 -10.20 -12.51
N LYS A 128 7.47 -10.04 -13.82
CA LYS A 128 8.04 -8.94 -14.59
C LYS A 128 7.21 -7.67 -14.32
N PRO A 129 7.76 -6.64 -13.68
CA PRO A 129 6.99 -5.46 -13.30
C PRO A 129 6.48 -4.69 -14.52
N VAL A 130 5.26 -4.16 -14.44
CA VAL A 130 4.77 -3.12 -15.34
C VAL A 130 5.48 -1.81 -14.97
N PRO A 131 6.04 -1.05 -15.96
CA PRO A 131 6.93 0.08 -15.67
C PRO A 131 6.20 1.38 -15.30
N ILE A 132 4.96 1.29 -14.82
CA ILE A 132 4.17 2.43 -14.33
C ILE A 132 3.51 2.08 -13.00
N GLU A 133 3.19 3.11 -12.21
CA GLU A 133 2.28 3.00 -11.09
C GLU A 133 0.85 3.21 -11.56
N CYS A 134 -0.07 2.37 -11.12
CA CYS A 134 -1.46 2.36 -11.56
C CYS A 134 -2.36 2.95 -10.48
N ILE A 135 -2.75 4.21 -10.65
CA ILE A 135 -3.53 4.94 -9.65
C ILE A 135 -4.97 5.11 -10.12
N ALA A 136 -5.92 4.76 -9.26
CA ALA A 136 -7.33 5.11 -9.41
C ALA A 136 -7.70 6.23 -8.44
N ARG A 137 -8.47 7.20 -8.91
CA ARG A 137 -9.00 8.31 -8.10
C ARG A 137 -10.50 8.42 -8.23
N GLY A 138 -11.21 8.37 -7.11
CA GLY A 138 -12.63 8.69 -7.05
C GLY A 138 -12.91 10.08 -6.48
N TYR A 139 -11.87 10.77 -6.01
CA TYR A 139 -11.95 12.10 -5.41
C TYR A 139 -10.77 12.96 -5.87
N VAL A 140 -10.99 14.28 -5.88
CA VAL A 140 -9.98 15.27 -6.30
C VAL A 140 -9.11 15.65 -5.11
N ILE A 141 -7.99 14.94 -4.92
CA ILE A 141 -7.09 15.13 -3.76
C ILE A 141 -5.61 14.89 -4.13
N GLY A 142 -4.69 15.31 -3.27
CA GLY A 142 -3.25 15.07 -3.41
C GLY A 142 -2.66 15.69 -4.67
N SER A 143 -1.82 14.94 -5.40
CA SER A 143 -1.23 15.40 -6.68
C SER A 143 -2.32 15.69 -7.72
N GLY A 144 -3.41 14.92 -7.74
CA GLY A 144 -4.54 15.17 -8.63
C GLY A 144 -5.21 16.54 -8.40
N TRP A 145 -5.37 16.96 -7.12
CA TRP A 145 -5.87 18.29 -6.82
C TRP A 145 -4.94 19.40 -7.30
N LYS A 146 -3.63 19.25 -7.12
CA LYS A 146 -2.63 20.22 -7.60
C LYS A 146 -2.66 20.33 -9.13
N ASP A 147 -2.76 19.20 -9.84
CA ASP A 147 -2.86 19.18 -11.31
C ASP A 147 -4.14 19.86 -11.79
N TYR A 148 -5.28 19.53 -11.16
CA TYR A 148 -6.56 20.14 -11.49
C TYR A 148 -6.55 21.66 -11.29
N GLN A 149 -6.02 22.14 -10.15
CA GLN A 149 -5.91 23.59 -9.91
C GLN A 149 -5.08 24.31 -10.97
N ARG A 150 -4.04 23.66 -11.48
CA ARG A 150 -3.13 24.25 -12.47
C ARG A 150 -3.66 24.19 -13.89
N THR A 151 -4.40 23.12 -14.25
CA THR A 151 -4.70 22.83 -15.66
C THR A 151 -6.16 22.51 -15.98
N GLY A 152 -7.03 22.36 -14.98
CA GLY A 152 -8.38 21.82 -15.14
C GLY A 152 -8.41 20.32 -15.51
N ARG A 153 -7.24 19.64 -15.39
CA ARG A 153 -7.06 18.25 -15.83
C ARG A 153 -6.32 17.45 -14.76
N ILE A 154 -6.50 16.12 -14.78
CA ILE A 154 -5.66 15.17 -14.05
C ILE A 154 -5.19 14.12 -15.04
N SER A 155 -3.87 13.90 -15.16
CA SER A 155 -3.29 12.93 -16.12
C SER A 155 -3.86 13.08 -17.55
N GLY A 156 -4.03 14.31 -18.02
CA GLY A 156 -4.61 14.62 -19.34
C GLY A 156 -6.14 14.57 -19.42
N ILE A 157 -6.84 14.01 -18.43
CA ILE A 157 -8.30 13.90 -18.40
C ILE A 157 -8.89 15.25 -18.00
N ALA A 158 -9.70 15.86 -18.88
CA ALA A 158 -10.41 17.08 -18.57
C ALA A 158 -11.53 16.80 -17.55
N LEU A 159 -11.63 17.62 -16.53
CA LEU A 159 -12.65 17.52 -15.48
C LEU A 159 -13.56 18.76 -15.54
N PRO A 160 -14.78 18.68 -15.00
CA PRO A 160 -15.69 19.83 -14.89
C PRO A 160 -15.03 20.99 -14.12
N ASP A 161 -15.38 22.22 -14.51
CA ASP A 161 -14.96 23.42 -13.81
C ASP A 161 -15.61 23.52 -12.42
N GLY A 162 -14.90 24.15 -11.48
CA GLY A 162 -15.43 24.46 -10.16
C GLY A 162 -15.39 23.32 -9.15
N LEU A 163 -14.73 22.20 -9.45
CA LEU A 163 -14.51 21.15 -8.46
C LEU A 163 -13.67 21.68 -7.29
N ARG A 164 -14.03 21.25 -6.10
CA ARG A 164 -13.35 21.61 -4.85
C ARG A 164 -12.44 20.48 -4.38
N GLN A 165 -11.52 20.79 -3.50
CA GLN A 165 -10.68 19.78 -2.87
C GLN A 165 -11.52 18.69 -2.18
N ALA A 166 -11.12 17.45 -2.30
CA ALA A 166 -11.81 16.27 -1.82
C ALA A 166 -13.23 16.06 -2.39
N GLU A 167 -13.60 16.76 -3.47
CA GLU A 167 -14.87 16.51 -4.14
C GLU A 167 -14.85 15.15 -4.85
N GLN A 168 -15.97 14.41 -4.75
CA GLN A 168 -16.12 13.12 -5.39
C GLN A 168 -16.31 13.31 -6.90
N LEU A 169 -15.59 12.53 -7.69
CA LEU A 169 -15.78 12.47 -9.13
C LEU A 169 -17.04 11.67 -9.48
N ALA A 170 -17.70 12.03 -10.56
CA ALA A 170 -18.88 11.28 -11.06
C ALA A 170 -18.52 9.82 -11.37
N GLU A 171 -17.33 9.59 -11.92
CA GLU A 171 -16.75 8.29 -12.19
C GLU A 171 -15.28 8.28 -11.75
N PRO A 172 -14.78 7.15 -11.20
CA PRO A 172 -13.35 7.05 -10.90
C PRO A 172 -12.52 7.08 -12.18
N ILE A 173 -11.38 7.76 -12.09
CA ILE A 173 -10.45 7.94 -13.22
C ILE A 173 -9.15 7.18 -12.98
N PHE A 174 -8.52 6.71 -14.07
CA PHE A 174 -7.19 6.12 -14.07
C PHE A 174 -6.14 7.21 -14.33
N THR A 175 -5.24 7.39 -13.40
CA THR A 175 -4.23 8.45 -13.41
C THR A 175 -2.85 7.86 -13.15
N PRO A 176 -2.22 7.20 -14.14
CA PRO A 176 -0.93 6.56 -13.97
C PRO A 176 0.18 7.55 -13.65
N SER A 177 1.25 7.07 -13.03
CA SER A 177 2.52 7.80 -12.86
C SER A 177 3.71 6.97 -13.32
N THR A 178 4.81 7.66 -13.60
CA THR A 178 6.10 6.97 -13.82
C THR A 178 6.54 6.29 -12.53
N LYS A 179 7.37 5.25 -12.66
CA LYS A 179 8.19 4.77 -11.55
C LYS A 179 9.52 5.52 -11.62
N ALA A 180 9.66 6.54 -10.81
CA ALA A 180 10.89 7.34 -10.77
C ALA A 180 12.10 6.50 -10.33
N ALA A 181 13.29 6.88 -10.77
CA ALA A 181 14.53 6.35 -10.22
C ALA A 181 14.65 6.72 -8.73
N VAL A 182 15.46 5.96 -7.98
CA VAL A 182 15.68 6.23 -6.56
C VAL A 182 16.23 7.65 -6.39
N GLY A 183 15.45 8.52 -5.72
CA GLY A 183 15.80 9.94 -5.48
C GLY A 183 14.99 10.94 -6.30
N ASP A 184 14.24 10.48 -7.31
CA ASP A 184 13.30 11.32 -8.07
C ASP A 184 11.86 11.13 -7.58
N HIS A 185 10.97 12.03 -7.97
CA HIS A 185 9.54 11.95 -7.65
C HIS A 185 8.75 11.34 -8.81
N ASP A 186 7.77 10.50 -8.47
CA ASP A 186 6.81 9.97 -9.45
C ASP A 186 6.00 11.11 -10.07
N GLU A 187 5.95 11.15 -11.40
CA GLU A 187 5.20 12.16 -12.14
C GLU A 187 3.91 11.56 -12.72
N ASN A 188 2.78 12.26 -12.54
CA ASN A 188 1.55 11.89 -13.21
C ASN A 188 1.74 11.96 -14.73
N ILE A 189 1.36 10.90 -15.42
CA ILE A 189 1.41 10.81 -16.89
C ILE A 189 0.01 10.61 -17.46
N ASP A 190 -0.18 10.95 -18.73
CA ASP A 190 -1.40 10.64 -19.45
C ASP A 190 -1.41 9.17 -19.93
N PHE A 191 -2.59 8.73 -20.39
CA PHE A 191 -2.77 7.35 -20.85
C PHE A 191 -1.93 7.04 -22.11
N ASP A 192 -1.75 8.00 -23.01
CA ASP A 192 -0.94 7.82 -24.22
C ASP A 192 0.53 7.58 -23.85
N THR A 193 1.02 8.23 -22.82
CA THR A 193 2.37 7.97 -22.28
C THR A 193 2.45 6.58 -21.66
N ALA A 194 1.43 6.13 -20.92
CA ALA A 194 1.37 4.77 -20.41
C ALA A 194 1.38 3.74 -21.55
N VAL A 195 0.66 3.99 -22.64
CA VAL A 195 0.67 3.15 -23.86
C VAL A 195 2.08 3.09 -24.46
N ARG A 196 2.78 4.22 -24.54
CA ARG A 196 4.18 4.23 -25.06
C ARG A 196 5.14 3.40 -24.20
N LEU A 197 4.93 3.38 -22.87
CA LEU A 197 5.79 2.66 -21.91
C LEU A 197 5.48 1.17 -21.84
N CYS A 198 4.21 0.78 -21.94
CA CYS A 198 3.76 -0.59 -21.67
C CYS A 198 3.33 -1.35 -22.93
N GLY A 199 3.05 -0.64 -24.02
CA GLY A 199 2.25 -1.16 -25.15
C GLY A 199 0.75 -1.05 -24.89
N ALA A 200 -0.04 -0.93 -25.96
CA ALA A 200 -1.48 -0.62 -25.87
C ALA A 200 -2.26 -1.70 -25.08
N GLU A 201 -2.07 -2.96 -25.42
CA GLU A 201 -2.79 -4.10 -24.79
C GLU A 201 -2.57 -4.14 -23.28
N LEU A 202 -1.31 -4.02 -22.82
CA LEU A 202 -0.98 -4.06 -21.39
C LEU A 202 -1.48 -2.80 -20.67
N ALA A 203 -1.37 -1.61 -21.31
CA ALA A 203 -1.86 -0.36 -20.74
C ALA A 203 -3.39 -0.39 -20.54
N GLU A 204 -4.13 -0.94 -21.49
CA GLU A 204 -5.58 -1.13 -21.38
C GLU A 204 -5.93 -2.14 -20.29
N ALA A 205 -5.23 -3.28 -20.22
CA ALA A 205 -5.46 -4.30 -19.23
C ALA A 205 -5.24 -3.79 -17.80
N VAL A 206 -4.15 -3.04 -17.55
CA VAL A 206 -3.89 -2.47 -16.22
C VAL A 206 -4.86 -1.37 -15.85
N ARG A 207 -5.30 -0.53 -16.82
CA ARG A 207 -6.33 0.48 -16.59
C ARG A 207 -7.64 -0.16 -16.16
N ASP A 208 -8.10 -1.18 -16.91
CA ASP A 208 -9.35 -1.88 -16.61
C ASP A 208 -9.28 -2.57 -15.24
N ALA A 209 -8.22 -3.32 -14.98
CA ALA A 209 -8.01 -3.98 -13.68
C ALA A 209 -8.00 -2.96 -12.53
N THR A 210 -7.27 -1.85 -12.68
CA THR A 210 -7.17 -0.78 -11.67
C THR A 210 -8.55 -0.20 -11.33
N LEU A 211 -9.34 0.15 -12.34
CA LEU A 211 -10.66 0.74 -12.12
C LEU A 211 -11.67 -0.27 -11.55
N ARG A 212 -11.61 -1.53 -11.95
CA ARG A 212 -12.46 -2.60 -11.39
C ARG A 212 -12.11 -2.87 -9.93
N LEU A 213 -10.83 -2.98 -9.61
CA LEU A 213 -10.36 -3.15 -8.22
C LEU A 213 -10.80 -1.97 -7.35
N TYR A 214 -10.62 -0.74 -7.85
CA TYR A 214 -11.02 0.46 -7.13
C TYR A 214 -12.52 0.49 -6.85
N ARG A 215 -13.37 0.28 -7.86
CA ARG A 215 -14.83 0.32 -7.68
C ARG A 215 -15.31 -0.72 -6.66
N TYR A 216 -14.78 -1.94 -6.76
CA TYR A 216 -15.09 -3.01 -5.80
C TYR A 216 -14.70 -2.62 -4.38
N ALA A 217 -13.46 -2.15 -4.19
CA ALA A 217 -12.95 -1.77 -2.88
C ALA A 217 -13.65 -0.53 -2.30
N ALA A 218 -13.95 0.48 -3.12
CA ALA A 218 -14.65 1.68 -2.70
C ALA A 218 -16.06 1.38 -2.19
N THR A 219 -16.81 0.52 -2.91
CA THR A 219 -18.13 0.06 -2.47
C THR A 219 -18.06 -0.70 -1.15
N TYR A 220 -17.15 -1.66 -1.06
CA TYR A 220 -16.98 -2.48 0.15
C TYR A 220 -16.58 -1.63 1.37
N ALA A 221 -15.66 -0.66 1.20
CA ALA A 221 -15.21 0.22 2.28
C ALA A 221 -16.32 1.18 2.72
N ALA A 222 -17.09 1.73 1.77
CA ALA A 222 -18.19 2.65 2.06
C ALA A 222 -19.25 2.03 2.97
N GLU A 223 -19.60 0.76 2.75
CA GLU A 223 -20.51 -0.01 3.63
C GLU A 223 -20.00 -0.14 5.08
N ARG A 224 -18.71 0.16 5.31
CA ARG A 224 -18.03 0.08 6.61
C ARG A 224 -17.63 1.44 7.16
N GLY A 225 -18.22 2.52 6.60
CA GLY A 225 -17.97 3.89 7.04
C GLY A 225 -16.60 4.42 6.66
N ILE A 226 -15.98 3.86 5.61
CA ILE A 226 -14.68 4.30 5.09
C ILE A 226 -14.83 4.71 3.61
N LEU A 227 -14.38 5.91 3.27
CA LEU A 227 -14.29 6.38 1.90
C LEU A 227 -12.89 6.11 1.36
N LEU A 228 -12.80 5.43 0.21
CA LEU A 228 -11.55 5.24 -0.52
C LEU A 228 -11.40 6.37 -1.54
N ALA A 229 -10.52 7.32 -1.26
CA ALA A 229 -10.36 8.49 -2.12
C ALA A 229 -9.52 8.20 -3.37
N ASP A 230 -8.38 7.61 -3.19
CA ASP A 230 -7.50 7.11 -4.25
C ASP A 230 -6.69 5.91 -3.75
N THR A 231 -6.14 5.16 -4.67
CA THR A 231 -5.26 4.04 -4.38
C THR A 231 -4.27 3.81 -5.51
N LYS A 232 -3.09 3.35 -5.14
CA LYS A 232 -2.02 2.95 -6.06
C LYS A 232 -1.91 1.43 -6.06
N PHE A 233 -1.87 0.84 -7.25
CA PHE A 233 -1.56 -0.56 -7.48
C PHE A 233 -0.27 -0.70 -8.25
N GLU A 234 0.40 -1.83 -8.02
CA GLU A 234 1.47 -2.32 -8.85
C GLU A 234 1.05 -3.61 -9.54
N PHE A 235 1.43 -3.74 -10.81
CA PHE A 235 1.16 -4.93 -11.59
C PHE A 235 2.44 -5.52 -12.16
N GLY A 236 2.36 -6.81 -12.47
CA GLY A 236 3.39 -7.53 -13.18
C GLY A 236 2.79 -8.60 -14.06
N THR A 237 3.60 -9.14 -14.97
CA THR A 237 3.21 -10.28 -15.81
C THR A 237 4.03 -11.51 -15.43
N ASP A 238 3.38 -12.68 -15.47
CA ASP A 238 4.07 -13.97 -15.35
C ASP A 238 4.76 -14.37 -16.66
N ALA A 239 5.35 -15.56 -16.70
CA ALA A 239 6.05 -16.07 -17.88
C ALA A 239 5.12 -16.29 -19.09
N ASP A 240 3.84 -16.50 -18.87
CA ASP A 240 2.81 -16.66 -19.89
C ASP A 240 2.23 -15.31 -20.37
N GLY A 241 2.71 -14.16 -19.79
CA GLY A 241 2.21 -12.82 -20.10
C GLY A 241 0.91 -12.45 -19.38
N ARG A 242 0.41 -13.29 -18.46
CA ARG A 242 -0.81 -12.98 -17.72
C ARG A 242 -0.58 -11.88 -16.69
N LEU A 243 -1.53 -10.95 -16.59
CA LEU A 243 -1.49 -9.83 -15.66
C LEU A 243 -1.81 -10.29 -14.22
N HIS A 244 -1.00 -9.83 -13.29
CA HIS A 244 -1.20 -10.03 -11.84
C HIS A 244 -1.06 -8.67 -11.13
N VAL A 245 -1.89 -8.44 -10.12
CA VAL A 245 -1.62 -7.40 -9.13
C VAL A 245 -0.56 -7.91 -8.14
N MET A 246 0.37 -7.06 -7.76
CA MET A 246 1.50 -7.44 -6.92
C MET A 246 1.83 -6.38 -5.86
N ASP A 247 2.85 -6.64 -5.05
CA ASP A 247 3.39 -5.83 -3.98
C ASP A 247 2.43 -5.72 -2.80
N GLU A 248 1.79 -4.58 -2.59
CA GLU A 248 0.69 -4.39 -1.64
C GLU A 248 -0.51 -3.76 -2.35
N MET A 249 -1.69 -3.96 -1.79
CA MET A 249 -2.86 -3.31 -2.33
C MET A 249 -3.81 -2.84 -1.25
N LEU A 250 -4.41 -1.66 -1.49
CA LEU A 250 -5.52 -1.15 -0.68
C LEU A 250 -5.19 -1.07 0.82
N THR A 251 -3.91 -0.81 1.13
CA THR A 251 -3.47 -0.50 2.49
C THR A 251 -3.53 1.01 2.74
N PRO A 252 -3.55 1.46 3.98
CA PRO A 252 -3.41 2.89 4.28
C PRO A 252 -2.10 3.52 3.79
N ASP A 253 -1.07 2.74 3.46
CA ASP A 253 0.17 3.25 2.88
C ASP A 253 0.07 3.48 1.36
N SER A 254 -0.72 2.65 0.66
CA SER A 254 -0.95 2.76 -0.80
C SER A 254 -2.25 3.49 -1.16
N SER A 255 -3.09 3.82 -0.18
CA SER A 255 -4.45 4.36 -0.39
C SER A 255 -4.78 5.47 0.60
N ARG A 256 -5.60 6.44 0.19
CA ARG A 256 -6.23 7.38 1.11
C ARG A 256 -7.60 6.87 1.52
N TYR A 257 -7.70 6.48 2.77
CA TYR A 257 -8.94 6.11 3.43
C TYR A 257 -9.39 7.22 4.36
N TRP A 258 -10.64 7.66 4.24
CA TRP A 258 -11.24 8.69 5.09
C TRP A 258 -12.39 8.13 5.92
N PRO A 259 -12.52 8.50 7.20
CA PRO A 259 -13.77 8.27 7.95
C PRO A 259 -14.92 9.00 7.24
N ALA A 260 -15.99 8.26 6.92
CA ALA A 260 -17.10 8.82 6.16
C ALA A 260 -17.85 9.93 6.93
N ASP A 261 -17.91 9.83 8.25
CA ASP A 261 -18.54 10.79 9.16
C ASP A 261 -17.71 12.09 9.34
N GLU A 262 -16.40 12.01 9.13
CA GLU A 262 -15.48 13.16 9.20
C GLU A 262 -15.24 13.83 7.83
N TYR A 263 -15.73 13.23 6.74
CA TYR A 263 -15.51 13.74 5.38
C TYR A 263 -16.25 15.08 5.14
N ARG A 264 -15.53 16.05 4.56
CA ARG A 264 -16.06 17.35 4.15
C ARG A 264 -15.40 17.82 2.86
N VAL A 265 -16.21 18.17 1.88
CA VAL A 265 -15.74 18.75 0.61
C VAL A 265 -15.13 20.15 0.86
N GLY A 266 -14.08 20.47 0.16
CA GLY A 266 -13.36 21.74 0.30
C GLY A 266 -12.28 21.74 1.37
N THR A 267 -12.03 20.61 2.01
CA THR A 267 -11.00 20.45 3.05
C THR A 267 -10.07 19.29 2.70
N SER A 268 -9.01 19.09 3.49
CA SER A 268 -8.25 17.84 3.51
C SER A 268 -8.83 16.96 4.60
N PRO A 269 -9.63 15.91 4.27
CA PRO A 269 -10.25 15.09 5.30
C PRO A 269 -9.21 14.35 6.15
N PRO A 270 -9.50 14.07 7.43
CA PRO A 270 -8.68 13.16 8.23
C PRO A 270 -8.54 11.81 7.53
N SER A 271 -7.37 11.21 7.61
CA SER A 271 -7.08 9.98 6.90
C SER A 271 -6.59 8.89 7.85
N TYR A 272 -6.78 7.62 7.44
CA TYR A 272 -6.22 6.45 8.14
C TYR A 272 -4.74 6.23 7.81
N ASP A 273 -4.17 7.03 6.91
CA ASP A 273 -2.76 6.99 6.53
C ASP A 273 -1.87 7.74 7.54
N LYS A 274 -0.66 8.04 7.11
CA LYS A 274 0.35 8.79 7.87
C LYS A 274 0.07 10.30 8.01
N GLN A 275 -1.17 10.76 7.83
CA GLN A 275 -1.47 12.20 7.89
C GLN A 275 -1.10 12.80 9.26
N ILE A 276 -1.37 12.06 10.35
CA ILE A 276 -0.98 12.48 11.72
C ILE A 276 0.54 12.73 11.81
N VAL A 277 1.32 11.87 11.16
CA VAL A 277 2.79 12.02 11.14
C VAL A 277 3.19 13.21 10.28
N ARG A 278 2.60 13.35 9.09
CA ARG A 278 2.87 14.49 8.20
C ARG A 278 2.53 15.83 8.87
N ASP A 279 1.37 15.91 9.52
CA ASP A 279 0.94 17.11 10.23
C ASP A 279 1.93 17.48 11.34
N TYR A 280 2.42 16.49 12.10
CA TYR A 280 3.46 16.72 13.08
C TYR A 280 4.78 17.19 12.44
N LEU A 281 5.24 16.54 11.38
CA LEU A 281 6.48 16.90 10.71
C LEU A 281 6.43 18.30 10.09
N GLU A 282 5.26 18.75 9.63
CA GLU A 282 5.06 20.13 9.11
C GLU A 282 5.12 21.21 10.22
N THR A 283 5.04 20.83 11.51
CA THR A 283 5.26 21.77 12.62
C THR A 283 6.74 21.98 12.95
N LEU A 284 7.62 21.18 12.37
CA LEU A 284 9.05 21.23 12.63
C LEU A 284 9.78 22.05 11.57
N ASP A 285 10.87 22.68 11.97
CA ASP A 285 11.84 23.27 11.04
C ASP A 285 12.75 22.16 10.47
N TRP A 286 12.21 21.42 9.48
CA TRP A 286 12.90 20.31 8.83
C TRP A 286 12.69 20.40 7.32
N ASP A 287 13.79 20.33 6.58
CA ASP A 287 13.86 20.49 5.12
C ASP A 287 13.38 19.26 4.31
N LYS A 288 12.85 18.22 4.99
CA LYS A 288 12.39 16.95 4.40
C LYS A 288 13.51 16.11 3.74
N THR A 289 14.73 16.28 4.24
CA THR A 289 15.89 15.46 3.86
C THR A 289 16.36 14.58 5.03
N PRO A 290 17.07 13.45 4.73
CA PRO A 290 17.66 12.63 5.79
C PRO A 290 18.74 13.38 6.61
N PRO A 291 18.83 13.13 7.95
CA PRO A 291 18.03 12.20 8.72
C PRO A 291 16.64 12.73 9.07
N GLY A 292 15.64 11.83 9.13
CA GLY A 292 14.29 12.20 9.57
C GLY A 292 14.24 12.52 11.07
N PRO A 293 13.33 13.42 11.50
CA PRO A 293 13.10 13.72 12.90
C PRO A 293 12.54 12.54 13.69
N THR A 294 12.75 12.51 15.00
CA THR A 294 12.11 11.58 15.91
C THR A 294 10.65 11.91 16.14
N LEU A 295 9.85 10.87 16.38
CA LEU A 295 8.41 11.00 16.62
C LEU A 295 8.10 10.94 18.14
N PRO A 296 7.29 11.86 18.67
CA PRO A 296 6.78 11.73 20.03
C PRO A 296 5.93 10.46 20.20
N ALA A 297 5.99 9.84 21.38
CA ALA A 297 5.23 8.63 21.68
C ALA A 297 3.73 8.76 21.34
N GLY A 298 3.12 9.90 21.67
CA GLY A 298 1.71 10.13 21.36
C GLY A 298 1.40 10.22 19.85
N VAL A 299 2.37 10.58 18.97
CA VAL A 299 2.21 10.52 17.52
C VAL A 299 2.25 9.06 17.06
N ILE A 300 3.20 8.28 17.58
CA ILE A 300 3.35 6.85 17.29
C ILE A 300 2.07 6.10 17.67
N GLU A 301 1.57 6.29 18.89
CA GLU A 301 0.37 5.64 19.42
C GLU A 301 -0.88 5.97 18.58
N ARG A 302 -1.12 7.25 18.27
CA ARG A 302 -2.26 7.65 17.43
C ARG A 302 -2.17 7.08 16.02
N THR A 303 -0.97 7.06 15.44
CA THR A 303 -0.74 6.48 14.11
C THR A 303 -1.03 4.99 14.13
N ARG A 304 -0.50 4.25 15.12
CA ARG A 304 -0.80 2.82 15.31
C ARG A 304 -2.30 2.58 15.45
N ALA A 305 -2.99 3.38 16.25
CA ALA A 305 -4.43 3.24 16.46
C ALA A 305 -5.22 3.42 15.15
N ARG A 306 -4.83 4.35 14.28
CA ARG A 306 -5.46 4.53 12.96
C ARG A 306 -5.27 3.30 12.05
N TYR A 307 -4.07 2.71 11.99
CA TYR A 307 -3.85 1.47 11.23
C TYR A 307 -4.67 0.29 11.80
N ALA A 308 -4.74 0.16 13.11
CA ALA A 308 -5.51 -0.89 13.77
C ALA A 308 -7.03 -0.73 13.50
N ASP A 309 -7.55 0.50 13.55
CA ASP A 309 -8.96 0.79 13.25
C ASP A 309 -9.29 0.49 11.77
N ALA A 310 -8.39 0.85 10.84
CA ALA A 310 -8.57 0.49 9.43
C ALA A 310 -8.61 -1.04 9.23
N LEU A 311 -7.70 -1.78 9.83
CA LEU A 311 -7.67 -3.24 9.76
C LEU A 311 -8.97 -3.85 10.31
N TRP A 312 -9.41 -3.38 11.48
CA TRP A 312 -10.65 -3.85 12.11
C TRP A 312 -11.87 -3.56 11.25
N LYS A 313 -12.04 -2.34 10.78
CA LYS A 313 -13.20 -1.95 9.95
C LYS A 313 -13.25 -2.67 8.62
N LEU A 314 -12.11 -2.81 7.94
CA LEU A 314 -12.04 -3.44 6.63
C LEU A 314 -12.13 -4.98 6.72
N ALA A 315 -11.34 -5.59 7.58
CA ALA A 315 -11.14 -7.04 7.60
C ALA A 315 -11.72 -7.76 8.83
N GLY A 316 -12.11 -7.03 9.88
CA GLY A 316 -12.54 -7.61 11.15
C GLY A 316 -11.42 -8.31 11.93
N ILE A 317 -10.16 -7.95 11.65
CA ILE A 317 -8.96 -8.54 12.26
C ILE A 317 -8.41 -7.59 13.32
N SER A 318 -8.06 -8.14 14.49
CA SER A 318 -7.28 -7.48 15.54
C SER A 318 -5.87 -8.08 15.61
N ILE A 319 -4.87 -7.26 15.95
CA ILE A 319 -3.47 -7.68 16.18
C ILE A 319 -3.03 -7.35 17.61
N ASP A 320 -3.89 -7.60 18.55
CA ASP A 320 -3.55 -7.49 19.99
C ASP A 320 -2.85 -8.73 20.48
#